data_e56aee533ed48206e86369fb3ac1983b
#
_entry.id   e56aee533ed48206e86369fb3ac1983b
#
_cell.length_a   1.000
_cell.length_b   1.000
_cell.length_c   1.000
_cell.angle_alpha   90.00
_cell.angle_beta   90.00
_cell.angle_gamma   90.00
#
_symmetry.space_group_name_H-M   'P 1'
#
loop_
_entity.id
_entity.type
_entity.pdbx_description
1 polymer ?
#
loop_
_entity_poly.entity_id
_entity_poly.type
_entity_poly.pdbx_seq_one_letter_code
_entity_poly.pdbx_strand_id
1 'polypeptide(L)'
;MTNLKIVEIDLPGASLNQCEYIETTKHTFLKRLNSVKEIMSERNLDFLVIYGDREHFANLHYMTGYDPRFEESILVIDIEKERPFLLVGNEGMGYKDIAGLPVEIVLYQTFSLMGQPRFESRSLEGLLKQFGLSSEDSVGLVGTKYFGPDEVSSPKHKSDVPAFITDALREIAGYESVRNHSDIFMHPQKGLRTHLDAEEIIAFEYSAQIVYAGVRNLLLGLREGISEFEAAGLFGYAGFPPLSCHITMGFGENALLGLSSPSPIIRLKIGDYVNVGFGLVG
;
A
#
# COMPACT_ATOMS: atom_id res chain seq x y z
N MET A 1 -29.03 -24.05 -25.57
CA MET A 1 -28.86 -22.76 -26.30
C MET A 1 -29.19 -21.66 -25.31
N THR A 2 -28.22 -20.87 -24.89
CA THR A 2 -28.43 -19.74 -23.99
C THR A 2 -29.09 -18.64 -24.83
N ASN A 3 -30.32 -18.24 -24.49
CA ASN A 3 -30.98 -17.11 -25.13
C ASN A 3 -30.28 -15.82 -24.74
N LEU A 4 -29.38 -15.34 -25.60
CA LEU A 4 -28.77 -14.02 -25.44
C LEU A 4 -29.84 -12.96 -25.77
N LYS A 5 -30.03 -12.04 -24.82
CA LYS A 5 -30.92 -10.88 -25.02
C LYS A 5 -30.05 -9.62 -25.12
N ILE A 6 -30.21 -8.88 -26.16
CA ILE A 6 -29.63 -7.54 -26.29
C ILE A 6 -30.44 -6.61 -25.39
N VAL A 7 -29.75 -5.93 -24.45
CA VAL A 7 -30.33 -4.90 -23.60
C VAL A 7 -29.60 -3.61 -23.85
N GLU A 8 -30.33 -2.51 -23.92
CA GLU A 8 -29.77 -1.17 -23.91
C GLU A 8 -29.50 -0.77 -22.46
N ILE A 9 -28.27 -0.34 -22.18
CA ILE A 9 -27.85 0.13 -20.85
C ILE A 9 -27.42 1.58 -21.01
N ASP A 10 -28.10 2.46 -20.30
CA ASP A 10 -27.66 3.84 -20.16
C ASP A 10 -26.48 3.90 -19.18
N LEU A 11 -25.31 4.28 -19.70
CA LEU A 11 -24.12 4.49 -18.88
C LEU A 11 -24.06 5.98 -18.50
N PRO A 12 -24.26 6.35 -17.23
CA PRO A 12 -24.14 7.72 -16.79
C PRO A 12 -22.83 8.37 -17.26
N GLY A 13 -22.84 9.67 -17.50
CA GLY A 13 -21.61 10.39 -17.84
C GLY A 13 -20.63 10.34 -16.68
N ALA A 14 -19.35 10.08 -16.97
CA ALA A 14 -18.29 10.27 -15.97
C ALA A 14 -18.13 11.78 -15.69
N SER A 15 -18.32 12.20 -14.46
CA SER A 15 -18.25 13.60 -14.07
C SER A 15 -17.01 13.87 -13.23
N LEU A 16 -15.84 13.74 -13.83
CA LEU A 16 -14.55 14.05 -13.15
C LEU A 16 -14.51 15.49 -12.59
N ASN A 17 -15.34 16.37 -13.12
CA ASN A 17 -15.43 17.76 -12.66
C ASN A 17 -16.25 17.94 -11.38
N GLN A 18 -16.84 16.89 -10.83
CA GLN A 18 -17.66 16.96 -9.61
C GLN A 18 -16.91 16.48 -8.35
N CYS A 19 -15.74 15.89 -8.53
CA CYS A 19 -14.92 15.41 -7.42
C CYS A 19 -13.59 16.15 -7.44
N GLU A 20 -13.32 16.92 -6.40
CA GLU A 20 -12.09 17.65 -6.24
C GLU A 20 -11.08 16.77 -5.51
N TYR A 21 -9.84 16.68 -6.02
CA TYR A 21 -8.77 16.03 -5.29
C TYR A 21 -8.40 16.87 -4.07
N ILE A 22 -8.35 16.24 -2.92
CA ILE A 22 -7.83 16.86 -1.70
C ILE A 22 -6.65 16.04 -1.17
N GLU A 23 -5.64 16.72 -0.68
CA GLU A 23 -4.55 16.07 0.05
C GLU A 23 -4.97 15.84 1.50
N THR A 24 -4.58 14.68 2.05
CA THR A 24 -4.75 14.41 3.48
C THR A 24 -3.97 15.46 4.28
N THR A 25 -4.65 16.10 5.22
CA THR A 25 -4.05 17.19 5.98
C THR A 25 -3.06 16.69 7.04
N LYS A 26 -2.09 17.53 7.38
CA LYS A 26 -1.18 17.30 8.51
C LYS A 26 -1.94 16.99 9.82
N HIS A 27 -3.09 17.62 10.02
CA HIS A 27 -3.93 17.39 11.21
C HIS A 27 -4.41 15.94 11.26
N THR A 28 -4.86 15.38 10.14
CA THR A 28 -5.31 13.99 10.05
C THR A 28 -4.17 13.02 10.31
N PHE A 29 -2.98 13.26 9.76
CA PHE A 29 -1.81 12.41 10.07
C PHE A 29 -1.43 12.45 11.55
N LEU A 30 -1.46 13.61 12.19
CA LEU A 30 -1.21 13.74 13.63
C LEU A 30 -2.27 13.03 14.47
N LYS A 31 -3.54 13.08 14.07
CA LYS A 31 -4.62 12.32 14.72
C LYS A 31 -4.37 10.82 14.61
N ARG A 32 -3.97 10.32 13.44
CA ARG A 32 -3.63 8.90 13.23
C ARG A 32 -2.45 8.47 14.10
N LEU A 33 -1.40 9.30 14.19
CA LEU A 33 -0.26 9.05 15.07
C LEU A 33 -0.68 8.94 16.54
N ASN A 34 -1.54 9.85 17.01
CA ASN A 34 -2.05 9.82 18.38
C ASN A 34 -2.86 8.53 18.63
N SER A 35 -3.75 8.15 17.73
CA SER A 35 -4.50 6.88 17.85
C SER A 35 -3.60 5.66 17.89
N VAL A 36 -2.53 5.64 17.09
CA VAL A 36 -1.53 4.56 17.15
C VAL A 36 -0.83 4.54 18.50
N LYS A 37 -0.41 5.69 19.03
CA LYS A 37 0.26 5.78 20.35
C LYS A 37 -0.67 5.38 21.51
N GLU A 38 -1.96 5.70 21.44
CA GLU A 38 -2.95 5.20 22.39
C GLU A 38 -2.99 3.66 22.40
N ILE A 39 -3.05 3.04 21.21
CA ILE A 39 -3.02 1.58 21.09
C ILE A 39 -1.68 0.99 21.56
N MET A 40 -0.56 1.65 21.26
CA MET A 40 0.76 1.24 21.75
C MET A 40 0.79 1.23 23.28
N SER A 41 0.27 2.29 23.92
CA SER A 41 0.16 2.37 25.39
C SER A 41 -0.73 1.24 25.96
N GLU A 42 -1.90 0.99 25.37
CA GLU A 42 -2.79 -0.10 25.80
C GLU A 42 -2.14 -1.48 25.71
N ARG A 43 -1.25 -1.66 24.73
CA ARG A 43 -0.55 -2.94 24.45
C ARG A 43 0.84 -3.03 25.13
N ASN A 44 1.27 -2.00 25.85
CA ASN A 44 2.60 -1.87 26.44
C ASN A 44 3.70 -2.04 25.38
N LEU A 45 3.59 -1.30 24.28
CA LEU A 45 4.60 -1.25 23.23
C LEU A 45 5.40 0.04 23.35
N ASP A 46 6.72 -0.08 23.42
CA ASP A 46 7.65 1.06 23.46
C ASP A 46 7.92 1.56 22.03
N PHE A 47 8.07 0.63 21.10
CA PHE A 47 8.28 0.93 19.69
C PHE A 47 7.25 0.24 18.78
N LEU A 48 6.90 0.93 17.69
CA LEU A 48 6.16 0.34 16.56
C LEU A 48 6.93 0.58 15.28
N VAL A 49 7.23 -0.48 14.54
CA VAL A 49 7.95 -0.44 13.27
C VAL A 49 7.00 -0.86 12.16
N ILE A 50 6.75 0.04 11.21
CA ILE A 50 5.83 -0.16 10.09
C ILE A 50 6.64 -0.23 8.81
N TYR A 51 6.59 -1.38 8.13
CA TYR A 51 7.26 -1.63 6.86
C TYR A 51 6.39 -1.26 5.67
N GLY A 52 7.01 -0.80 4.60
CA GLY A 52 6.39 -0.62 3.30
C GLY A 52 7.38 -0.83 2.16
N ASP A 53 6.91 -1.45 1.10
CA ASP A 53 7.59 -1.63 -0.18
C ASP A 53 6.67 -1.20 -1.32
N ARG A 54 7.09 -1.43 -2.57
CA ARG A 54 6.36 -1.06 -3.78
C ARG A 54 4.90 -1.53 -3.81
N GLU A 55 4.61 -2.72 -3.29
CA GLU A 55 3.27 -3.33 -3.36
C GLU A 55 2.56 -3.35 -2.01
N HIS A 56 3.32 -3.27 -0.92
CA HIS A 56 2.81 -3.42 0.44
C HIS A 56 3.07 -2.17 1.29
N PHE A 57 2.75 -0.99 0.77
CA PHE A 57 3.02 0.27 1.45
C PHE A 57 1.80 0.90 2.15
N ALA A 58 0.62 0.30 2.03
CA ALA A 58 -0.62 0.94 2.44
C ALA A 58 -0.68 1.32 3.93
N ASN A 59 -0.08 0.54 4.85
CA ASN A 59 0.00 0.90 6.27
C ASN A 59 0.97 2.07 6.50
N LEU A 60 2.10 2.07 5.80
CA LEU A 60 3.07 3.16 5.83
C LEU A 60 2.46 4.45 5.27
N HIS A 61 1.80 4.35 4.11
CA HIS A 61 1.13 5.47 3.44
C HIS A 61 0.01 6.07 4.30
N TYR A 62 -0.83 5.23 4.92
CA TYR A 62 -1.86 5.69 5.84
C TYR A 62 -1.29 6.56 6.96
N MET A 63 -0.13 6.16 7.50
CA MET A 63 0.52 6.91 8.58
C MET A 63 1.25 8.17 8.11
N THR A 64 1.77 8.19 6.91
CA THR A 64 2.74 9.21 6.49
C THR A 64 2.36 9.98 5.23
N GLY A 65 1.50 9.43 4.38
CA GLY A 65 1.31 9.90 3.01
C GLY A 65 2.46 9.53 2.07
N TYR A 66 3.51 8.89 2.58
CA TYR A 66 4.70 8.54 1.82
C TYR A 66 4.52 7.18 1.11
N ASP A 67 4.79 7.17 -0.20
CA ASP A 67 4.86 5.97 -1.05
C ASP A 67 6.34 5.71 -1.37
N PRO A 68 6.92 4.57 -0.94
CA PRO A 68 8.34 4.26 -1.17
C PRO A 68 8.69 4.01 -2.64
N ARG A 69 7.71 3.89 -3.53
CA ARG A 69 7.88 3.67 -4.97
C ARG A 69 8.59 2.35 -5.28
N PHE A 70 9.87 2.44 -5.66
CA PHE A 70 10.70 1.29 -6.06
C PHE A 70 11.52 0.72 -4.91
N GLU A 71 11.65 1.48 -3.83
CA GLU A 71 12.49 1.19 -2.68
C GLU A 71 11.67 0.59 -1.54
N GLU A 72 12.34 0.27 -0.47
CA GLU A 72 11.74 -0.10 0.80
C GLU A 72 11.76 1.11 1.74
N SER A 73 10.91 1.08 2.76
CA SER A 73 10.92 2.08 3.82
C SER A 73 10.37 1.49 5.11
N ILE A 74 10.82 2.02 6.25
CA ILE A 74 10.21 1.77 7.55
C ILE A 74 9.93 3.07 8.29
N LEU A 75 8.79 3.11 8.94
CA LEU A 75 8.47 4.13 9.93
C LEU A 75 8.69 3.55 11.33
N VAL A 76 9.54 4.18 12.10
CA VAL A 76 9.83 3.79 13.49
C VAL A 76 9.19 4.81 14.43
N ILE A 77 8.18 4.38 15.17
CA ILE A 77 7.47 5.19 16.16
C ILE A 77 7.99 4.79 17.54
N ASP A 78 8.59 5.72 18.25
CA ASP A 78 8.89 5.65 19.67
C ASP A 78 7.73 6.32 20.42
N ILE A 79 7.15 5.62 21.40
CA ILE A 79 5.97 6.11 22.13
C ILE A 79 6.25 7.44 22.83
N GLU A 80 7.46 7.64 23.31
CA GLU A 80 7.87 8.82 24.06
C GLU A 80 8.25 10.01 23.16
N LYS A 81 8.62 9.77 21.89
CA LYS A 81 9.07 10.85 21.00
C LYS A 81 7.91 11.47 20.22
N GLU A 82 7.94 12.77 20.09
CA GLU A 82 6.94 13.53 19.32
C GLU A 82 6.95 13.19 17.83
N ARG A 83 8.15 12.97 17.26
CA ARG A 83 8.33 12.71 15.83
C ARG A 83 8.86 11.30 15.60
N PRO A 84 8.19 10.52 14.75
CA PRO A 84 8.71 9.25 14.28
C PRO A 84 9.91 9.42 13.34
N PHE A 85 10.69 8.35 13.17
CA PHE A 85 11.76 8.26 12.17
C PHE A 85 11.25 7.55 10.92
N LEU A 86 11.46 8.15 9.75
CA LEU A 86 11.18 7.54 8.47
C LEU A 86 12.50 7.20 7.76
N LEU A 87 12.82 5.90 7.67
CA LEU A 87 14.01 5.44 6.96
C LEU A 87 13.66 5.24 5.49
N VAL A 88 14.46 5.84 4.62
CA VAL A 88 14.26 5.81 3.17
C VAL A 88 15.57 5.52 2.44
N GLY A 89 15.48 4.99 1.22
CA GLY A 89 16.62 4.80 0.34
C GLY A 89 17.04 6.09 -0.37
N ASN A 90 17.95 5.97 -1.34
CA ASN A 90 18.54 7.10 -2.07
C ASN A 90 17.48 7.92 -2.84
N GLU A 91 16.54 7.25 -3.51
CA GLU A 91 15.47 7.93 -4.26
C GLU A 91 14.43 8.51 -3.30
N GLY A 92 14.14 7.79 -2.20
CA GLY A 92 13.25 8.26 -1.16
C GLY A 92 13.67 9.60 -0.54
N MET A 93 14.97 9.88 -0.48
CA MET A 93 15.46 11.21 -0.06
C MET A 93 14.98 12.35 -0.96
N GLY A 94 14.75 12.11 -2.25
CA GLY A 94 14.16 13.07 -3.18
C GLY A 94 12.67 13.31 -2.94
N TYR A 95 11.98 12.34 -2.36
CA TYR A 95 10.53 12.36 -2.07
C TYR A 95 10.19 12.69 -0.61
N LYS A 96 11.18 12.98 0.21
CA LYS A 96 11.00 13.19 1.66
C LYS A 96 9.97 14.25 2.03
N ASP A 97 9.82 15.28 1.20
CA ASP A 97 8.93 16.40 1.45
C ASP A 97 7.45 16.07 1.14
N ILE A 98 7.18 14.87 0.60
CA ILE A 98 5.82 14.37 0.34
C ILE A 98 5.19 13.82 1.62
N ALA A 99 5.97 13.46 2.63
CA ALA A 99 5.42 12.98 3.89
C ALA A 99 4.57 14.06 4.57
N GLY A 100 3.26 13.82 4.70
CA GLY A 100 2.33 14.73 5.38
C GLY A 100 2.45 14.68 6.90
N LEU A 101 2.89 13.54 7.47
CA LEU A 101 3.23 13.43 8.87
C LEU A 101 4.60 14.09 9.13
N PRO A 102 4.73 14.95 10.17
CA PRO A 102 6.04 15.43 10.61
C PRO A 102 6.92 14.28 11.11
N VAL A 103 7.91 13.90 10.35
CA VAL A 103 8.86 12.82 10.65
C VAL A 103 10.30 13.32 10.64
N GLU A 104 11.20 12.58 11.26
CA GLU A 104 12.64 12.70 11.08
C GLU A 104 13.07 11.74 9.98
N ILE A 105 13.55 12.27 8.84
CA ILE A 105 13.93 11.45 7.69
C ILE A 105 15.38 11.01 7.82
N VAL A 106 15.59 9.71 7.66
CA VAL A 106 16.90 9.06 7.82
C VAL A 106 17.23 8.29 6.54
N LEU A 107 18.38 8.59 5.93
CA LEU A 107 18.88 7.81 4.81
C LEU A 107 19.38 6.44 5.30
N TYR A 108 18.80 5.39 4.72
CA TYR A 108 19.25 4.01 4.90
C TYR A 108 19.44 3.36 3.53
N GLN A 109 20.66 3.45 3.00
CA GLN A 109 20.97 3.08 1.62
C GLN A 109 20.76 1.59 1.29
N THR A 110 20.57 0.73 2.29
CA THR A 110 20.21 -0.67 2.07
C THR A 110 18.82 -0.82 1.47
N PHE A 111 17.92 0.13 1.68
CA PHE A 111 16.59 0.16 1.05
C PHE A 111 16.62 0.58 -0.42
N SER A 112 17.75 1.06 -0.90
CA SER A 112 17.91 1.47 -2.30
C SER A 112 18.00 0.28 -3.24
N LEU A 113 17.65 0.49 -4.50
CA LEU A 113 17.78 -0.52 -5.55
C LEU A 113 19.23 -1.02 -5.67
N MET A 114 19.37 -2.29 -6.03
CA MET A 114 20.68 -2.87 -6.33
C MET A 114 21.35 -2.11 -7.47
N GLY A 115 22.62 -1.74 -7.28
CA GLY A 115 23.38 -0.95 -8.24
C GLY A 115 23.38 0.56 -7.97
N GLN A 116 22.57 1.05 -7.06
CA GLN A 116 22.67 2.42 -6.57
C GLN A 116 23.81 2.56 -5.54
N PRO A 117 24.34 3.79 -5.35
CA PRO A 117 25.42 4.04 -4.39
C PRO A 117 25.05 3.63 -2.96
N ARG A 118 26.01 2.99 -2.26
CA ARG A 118 25.90 2.58 -0.86
C ARG A 118 27.13 3.02 -0.06
N PHE A 119 27.59 4.25 -0.29
CA PHE A 119 28.82 4.77 0.34
C PHE A 119 28.62 5.17 1.81
N GLU A 120 27.39 5.45 2.21
CA GLU A 120 27.00 5.79 3.57
C GLU A 120 26.33 4.59 4.25
N SER A 121 26.93 3.40 4.12
CA SER A 121 26.32 2.22 4.74
C SER A 121 26.37 2.31 6.27
N ARG A 122 25.21 2.15 6.89
CA ARG A 122 25.02 2.04 8.33
C ARG A 122 24.34 0.71 8.60
N SER A 123 24.62 0.08 9.72
CA SER A 123 23.83 -1.08 10.11
C SER A 123 22.45 -0.63 10.61
N LEU A 124 21.42 -1.43 10.33
CA LEU A 124 20.07 -1.14 10.81
C LEU A 124 20.02 -1.14 12.34
N GLU A 125 20.72 -2.09 12.97
CA GLU A 125 20.84 -2.20 14.43
C GLU A 125 21.48 -0.94 15.02
N GLY A 126 22.50 -0.39 14.35
CA GLY A 126 23.16 0.85 14.77
C GLY A 126 22.21 2.04 14.74
N LEU A 127 21.38 2.17 13.69
CA LEU A 127 20.37 3.22 13.59
C LEU A 127 19.27 3.05 14.64
N LEU A 128 18.74 1.84 14.79
CA LEU A 128 17.68 1.56 15.77
C LEU A 128 18.13 1.86 17.21
N LYS A 129 19.38 1.51 17.55
CA LYS A 129 19.97 1.88 18.84
C LYS A 129 20.14 3.38 19.02
N GLN A 130 20.51 4.12 17.95
CA GLN A 130 20.55 5.60 17.98
C GLN A 130 19.16 6.21 18.21
N PHE A 131 18.10 5.56 17.74
CA PHE A 131 16.72 5.97 18.02
C PHE A 131 16.27 5.69 19.45
N GLY A 132 17.03 4.91 20.19
CA GLY A 132 16.77 4.59 21.58
C GLY A 132 16.36 3.14 21.83
N LEU A 133 16.22 2.31 20.81
CA LEU A 133 15.82 0.91 20.96
C LEU A 133 16.87 0.12 21.75
N SER A 134 16.42 -0.60 22.74
CA SER A 134 17.23 -1.40 23.68
C SER A 134 16.68 -2.81 23.89
N SER A 135 17.38 -3.61 24.71
CA SER A 135 16.95 -4.95 25.09
C SER A 135 15.77 -5.01 26.07
N GLU A 136 15.40 -3.86 26.64
CA GLU A 136 14.30 -3.77 27.61
C GLU A 136 12.96 -3.42 26.92
N ASP A 137 13.01 -3.06 25.63
CA ASP A 137 11.85 -2.52 24.91
C ASP A 137 10.98 -3.63 24.29
N SER A 138 9.69 -3.35 24.26
CA SER A 138 8.66 -4.12 23.54
C SER A 138 8.40 -3.51 22.17
N VAL A 139 8.53 -4.31 21.13
CA VAL A 139 8.45 -3.86 19.72
C VAL A 139 7.28 -4.48 19.01
N GLY A 140 6.36 -3.63 18.53
CA GLY A 140 5.36 -4.01 17.56
C GLY A 140 5.93 -3.95 16.14
N LEU A 141 5.77 -5.01 15.36
CA LEU A 141 6.16 -5.06 13.96
C LEU A 141 4.91 -5.13 13.07
N VAL A 142 4.84 -4.25 12.09
CA VAL A 142 3.71 -4.14 11.17
C VAL A 142 4.18 -4.37 9.74
N GLY A 143 3.71 -5.46 9.16
CA GLY A 143 3.75 -5.72 7.74
C GLY A 143 2.36 -5.56 7.12
N THR A 144 2.00 -6.48 6.24
CA THR A 144 0.69 -6.53 5.58
C THR A 144 -0.27 -7.50 6.27
N LYS A 145 0.28 -8.54 6.91
CA LYS A 145 -0.49 -9.67 7.46
C LYS A 145 -0.29 -9.83 8.95
N TYR A 146 -1.36 -10.19 9.63
CA TYR A 146 -1.31 -10.91 10.90
C TYR A 146 -1.83 -12.32 10.68
N PHE A 147 -1.46 -13.24 11.57
CA PHE A 147 -1.69 -14.66 11.37
C PHE A 147 -2.60 -15.24 12.47
N GLY A 148 -3.46 -16.19 12.09
CA GLY A 148 -4.24 -16.98 13.00
C GLY A 148 -3.49 -18.20 13.53
N PRO A 149 -3.95 -18.79 14.65
CA PRO A 149 -3.32 -19.98 15.25
C PRO A 149 -3.38 -21.21 14.34
N ASP A 150 -4.35 -21.27 13.42
CA ASP A 150 -4.51 -22.37 12.48
C ASP A 150 -3.65 -22.22 11.21
N GLU A 151 -3.06 -21.04 11.00
CA GLU A 151 -2.25 -20.75 9.81
C GLU A 151 -0.76 -21.00 10.06
N VAL A 152 -0.26 -20.61 11.25
CA VAL A 152 1.16 -20.76 11.61
C VAL A 152 1.33 -21.02 13.09
N SER A 153 2.42 -21.71 13.44
CA SER A 153 2.83 -21.85 14.86
C SER A 153 3.32 -20.52 15.41
N SER A 154 2.94 -20.17 16.64
CA SER A 154 3.33 -18.94 17.32
C SER A 154 3.04 -17.67 16.49
N PRO A 155 1.78 -17.42 16.12
CA PRO A 155 1.39 -16.39 15.13
C PRO A 155 1.86 -14.99 15.50
N LYS A 156 1.94 -14.66 16.79
CA LYS A 156 2.42 -13.35 17.25
C LYS A 156 3.89 -13.08 16.92
N HIS A 157 4.70 -14.12 16.69
CA HIS A 157 6.11 -13.99 16.33
C HIS A 157 6.38 -14.17 14.84
N LYS A 158 5.34 -14.35 14.02
CA LYS A 158 5.48 -14.44 12.56
C LYS A 158 5.21 -13.08 11.92
N SER A 159 6.02 -12.77 10.94
CA SER A 159 5.93 -11.50 10.19
C SER A 159 6.16 -11.76 8.72
N ASP A 160 5.53 -10.96 7.87
CA ASP A 160 5.77 -10.84 6.44
C ASP A 160 6.72 -9.69 6.09
N VAL A 161 7.29 -9.05 7.08
CA VAL A 161 8.39 -8.08 6.93
C VAL A 161 9.69 -8.82 6.57
N PRO A 162 10.56 -8.28 5.71
CA PRO A 162 11.82 -8.89 5.35
C PRO A 162 12.64 -9.34 6.57
N ALA A 163 13.22 -10.54 6.46
CA ALA A 163 13.90 -11.19 7.59
C ALA A 163 14.99 -10.32 8.21
N PHE A 164 15.80 -9.62 7.39
CA PHE A 164 16.89 -8.79 7.89
C PHE A 164 16.41 -7.65 8.81
N ILE A 165 15.20 -7.11 8.58
CA ILE A 165 14.59 -6.08 9.46
C ILE A 165 14.13 -6.74 10.76
N THR A 166 13.43 -7.87 10.64
CA THR A 166 12.94 -8.61 11.82
C THR A 166 14.09 -9.12 12.69
N ASP A 167 15.16 -9.60 12.06
CA ASP A 167 16.35 -10.11 12.75
C ASP A 167 17.09 -8.96 13.48
N ALA A 168 17.26 -7.80 12.83
CA ALA A 168 17.87 -6.62 13.47
C ALA A 168 17.10 -6.19 14.74
N LEU A 169 15.78 -6.19 14.68
CA LEU A 169 14.94 -5.87 15.83
C LEU A 169 15.12 -6.92 16.96
N ARG A 170 15.14 -8.21 16.61
CA ARG A 170 15.30 -9.31 17.56
C ARG A 170 16.68 -9.40 18.17
N GLU A 171 17.71 -9.02 17.42
CA GLU A 171 19.08 -8.94 17.94
C GLU A 171 19.22 -7.86 19.02
N ILE A 172 18.42 -6.81 18.99
CA ILE A 172 18.43 -5.75 19.98
C ILE A 172 17.48 -6.06 21.14
N ALA A 173 16.19 -6.26 20.84
CA ALA A 173 15.13 -6.35 21.84
C ALA A 173 14.85 -7.79 22.32
N GLY A 174 15.39 -8.80 21.64
CA GLY A 174 15.12 -10.20 21.91
C GLY A 174 13.89 -10.73 21.14
N TYR A 175 13.88 -12.06 20.93
CA TYR A 175 12.86 -12.73 20.13
C TYR A 175 11.44 -12.54 20.68
N GLU A 176 11.28 -12.65 21.99
CA GLU A 176 9.97 -12.58 22.65
C GLU A 176 9.39 -11.17 22.70
N SER A 177 10.25 -10.16 22.62
CA SER A 177 9.85 -8.74 22.66
C SER A 177 9.37 -8.21 21.30
N VAL A 178 9.73 -8.88 20.19
CA VAL A 178 9.35 -8.47 18.83
C VAL A 178 8.14 -9.27 18.36
N ARG A 179 6.99 -8.61 18.20
CA ARG A 179 5.72 -9.27 17.88
C ARG A 179 5.01 -8.59 16.73
N ASN A 180 4.28 -9.39 15.94
CA ASN A 180 3.42 -8.88 14.87
C ASN A 180 2.20 -8.16 15.47
N HIS A 181 2.01 -6.93 15.03
CA HIS A 181 0.90 -6.06 15.40
C HIS A 181 0.21 -5.44 14.17
N SER A 182 0.27 -6.11 13.00
CA SER A 182 -0.41 -5.65 11.78
C SER A 182 -1.94 -5.56 11.96
N ASP A 183 -2.49 -6.23 12.96
CA ASP A 183 -3.90 -6.12 13.35
C ASP A 183 -4.31 -4.72 13.81
N ILE A 184 -3.37 -3.89 14.26
CA ILE A 184 -3.62 -2.46 14.57
C ILE A 184 -4.29 -1.75 13.37
N PHE A 185 -3.83 -2.07 12.16
CA PHE A 185 -4.33 -1.44 10.94
C PHE A 185 -5.38 -2.29 10.21
N MET A 186 -5.22 -3.61 10.22
CA MET A 186 -5.89 -4.52 9.30
C MET A 186 -6.96 -5.40 9.94
N HIS A 187 -7.19 -5.32 11.27
CA HIS A 187 -8.24 -6.11 11.90
C HIS A 187 -9.62 -5.69 11.34
N PRO A 188 -10.47 -6.62 10.84
CA PRO A 188 -11.66 -6.28 10.07
C PRO A 188 -12.71 -5.44 10.80
N GLN A 189 -12.67 -5.40 12.14
CA GLN A 189 -13.62 -4.65 12.96
C GLN A 189 -12.98 -3.55 13.81
N LYS A 190 -11.67 -3.61 14.04
CA LYS A 190 -10.97 -2.71 14.98
C LYS A 190 -9.73 -2.08 14.37
N GLY A 191 -9.37 -2.46 13.15
CA GLY A 191 -8.21 -1.91 12.46
C GLY A 191 -8.43 -0.43 12.13
N LEU A 192 -7.42 0.38 12.31
CA LEU A 192 -7.49 1.82 12.05
C LEU A 192 -7.90 2.13 10.61
N ARG A 193 -7.48 1.29 9.64
CA ARG A 193 -7.80 1.45 8.22
C ARG A 193 -9.16 0.89 7.82
N THR A 194 -9.92 0.32 8.74
CA THR A 194 -11.28 -0.17 8.47
C THR A 194 -12.36 0.87 8.80
N HIS A 195 -11.95 2.02 9.31
CA HIS A 195 -12.83 3.15 9.63
C HIS A 195 -12.27 4.39 8.91
N LEU A 196 -13.03 4.86 7.94
CA LEU A 196 -12.63 5.99 7.11
C LEU A 196 -12.96 7.32 7.79
N ASP A 197 -12.07 8.28 7.69
CA ASP A 197 -12.38 9.68 7.97
C ASP A 197 -12.95 10.41 6.73
N ALA A 198 -13.35 11.67 6.90
CA ALA A 198 -13.96 12.44 5.81
C ALA A 198 -12.98 12.68 4.64
N GLU A 199 -11.70 12.89 4.93
CA GLU A 199 -10.68 13.12 3.89
C GLU A 199 -10.43 11.83 3.10
N GLU A 200 -10.40 10.66 3.77
CA GLU A 200 -10.29 9.37 3.11
C GLU A 200 -11.50 9.08 2.21
N ILE A 201 -12.72 9.38 2.67
CA ILE A 201 -13.93 9.21 1.84
C ILE A 201 -13.83 10.03 0.56
N ILE A 202 -13.34 11.27 0.63
CA ILE A 202 -13.16 12.12 -0.56
C ILE A 202 -12.06 11.56 -1.47
N ALA A 203 -10.95 11.07 -0.93
CA ALA A 203 -9.88 10.46 -1.70
C ALA A 203 -10.36 9.19 -2.43
N PHE A 204 -11.13 8.33 -1.75
CA PHE A 204 -11.75 7.15 -2.38
C PHE A 204 -12.75 7.52 -3.46
N GLU A 205 -13.60 8.54 -3.22
CA GLU A 205 -14.54 9.02 -4.21
C GLU A 205 -13.83 9.55 -5.46
N TYR A 206 -12.76 10.33 -5.28
CA TYR A 206 -11.95 10.82 -6.39
C TYR A 206 -11.36 9.67 -7.22
N SER A 207 -10.74 8.69 -6.56
CA SER A 207 -10.17 7.50 -7.21
C SER A 207 -11.24 6.67 -7.91
N ALA A 208 -12.41 6.49 -7.28
CA ALA A 208 -13.54 5.77 -7.86
C ALA A 208 -14.07 6.44 -9.13
N GLN A 209 -14.12 7.77 -9.19
CA GLN A 209 -14.54 8.50 -10.39
C GLN A 209 -13.57 8.29 -11.56
N ILE A 210 -12.26 8.25 -11.31
CA ILE A 210 -11.26 7.97 -12.35
C ILE A 210 -11.41 6.52 -12.85
N VAL A 211 -11.55 5.56 -11.93
CA VAL A 211 -11.79 4.15 -12.27
C VAL A 211 -13.04 4.01 -13.11
N TYR A 212 -14.15 4.65 -12.69
CA TYR A 212 -15.40 4.64 -13.43
C TYR A 212 -15.23 5.20 -14.85
N ALA A 213 -14.56 6.35 -14.99
CA ALA A 213 -14.29 6.94 -16.31
C ALA A 213 -13.48 5.99 -17.20
N GLY A 214 -12.45 5.36 -16.65
CA GLY A 214 -11.62 4.39 -17.37
C GLY A 214 -12.42 3.16 -17.80
N VAL A 215 -13.19 2.55 -16.90
CA VAL A 215 -14.03 1.39 -17.22
C VAL A 215 -15.10 1.77 -18.26
N ARG A 216 -15.70 2.94 -18.15
CA ARG A 216 -16.66 3.44 -19.16
C ARG A 216 -16.01 3.60 -20.53
N ASN A 217 -14.81 4.17 -20.59
CA ASN A 217 -14.06 4.30 -21.86
C ASN A 217 -13.75 2.92 -22.46
N LEU A 218 -13.37 1.95 -21.63
CA LEU A 218 -13.18 0.57 -22.05
C LEU A 218 -14.47 0.02 -22.67
N LEU A 219 -15.60 0.08 -21.97
CA LEU A 219 -16.89 -0.45 -22.45
C LEU A 219 -17.32 0.16 -23.78
N LEU A 220 -17.12 1.47 -23.96
CA LEU A 220 -17.48 2.17 -25.18
C LEU A 220 -16.49 1.93 -26.34
N GLY A 221 -15.25 1.58 -26.01
CA GLY A 221 -14.18 1.36 -27.01
C GLY A 221 -13.96 -0.10 -27.40
N LEU A 222 -14.56 -1.05 -26.69
CA LEU A 222 -14.44 -2.48 -27.03
C LEU A 222 -15.05 -2.74 -28.42
N ARG A 223 -14.30 -3.48 -29.24
CA ARG A 223 -14.73 -3.92 -30.57
C ARG A 223 -14.04 -5.22 -30.95
N GLU A 224 -14.67 -6.00 -31.81
CA GLU A 224 -14.06 -7.21 -32.34
C GLU A 224 -12.68 -6.91 -32.96
N GLY A 225 -11.70 -7.76 -32.68
CA GLY A 225 -10.34 -7.66 -33.20
C GLY A 225 -9.41 -6.75 -32.40
N ILE A 226 -9.88 -5.98 -31.41
CA ILE A 226 -8.99 -5.22 -30.51
C ILE A 226 -8.15 -6.19 -29.68
N SER A 227 -6.87 -5.92 -29.47
CA SER A 227 -6.04 -6.72 -28.54
C SER A 227 -6.31 -6.34 -27.08
N GLU A 228 -5.96 -7.23 -26.15
CA GLU A 228 -6.04 -6.93 -24.70
C GLU A 228 -5.20 -5.70 -24.34
N PHE A 229 -4.01 -5.57 -24.94
CA PHE A 229 -3.13 -4.42 -24.71
C PHE A 229 -3.76 -3.10 -25.20
N GLU A 230 -4.33 -3.08 -26.43
CA GLU A 230 -5.03 -1.92 -26.95
C GLU A 230 -6.25 -1.57 -26.10
N ALA A 231 -6.99 -2.58 -25.64
CA ALA A 231 -8.15 -2.39 -24.76
C ALA A 231 -7.76 -1.82 -23.38
N ALA A 232 -6.68 -2.29 -22.79
CA ALA A 232 -6.15 -1.73 -21.55
C ALA A 232 -5.77 -0.24 -21.71
N GLY A 233 -5.27 0.16 -22.88
CA GLY A 233 -5.00 1.56 -23.20
C GLY A 233 -6.23 2.46 -23.19
N LEU A 234 -7.44 1.90 -23.36
CA LEU A 234 -8.68 2.67 -23.31
C LEU A 234 -9.03 3.22 -21.93
N PHE A 235 -8.43 2.68 -20.83
CA PHE A 235 -8.62 3.27 -19.50
C PHE A 235 -8.20 4.73 -19.44
N GLY A 236 -7.20 5.16 -20.24
CA GLY A 236 -6.72 6.54 -20.26
C GLY A 236 -6.02 6.92 -18.94
N TYR A 237 -5.46 5.94 -18.23
CA TYR A 237 -4.77 6.18 -16.95
C TYR A 237 -3.49 7.00 -17.16
N ALA A 238 -3.36 8.09 -16.40
CA ALA A 238 -2.29 9.07 -16.53
C ALA A 238 -1.23 9.01 -15.42
N GLY A 239 -1.24 7.96 -14.58
CA GLY A 239 -0.21 7.74 -13.55
C GLY A 239 -0.56 8.27 -12.16
N PHE A 240 -1.73 8.87 -11.96
CA PHE A 240 -2.19 9.35 -10.66
C PHE A 240 -3.73 9.23 -10.54
N PRO A 241 -4.30 8.86 -9.38
CA PRO A 241 -3.61 8.28 -8.19
C PRO A 241 -2.86 6.99 -8.53
N PRO A 242 -1.95 6.50 -7.65
CA PRO A 242 -1.21 5.26 -7.91
C PRO A 242 -2.14 4.08 -8.17
N LEU A 243 -1.70 3.14 -9.00
CA LEU A 243 -2.41 1.87 -9.17
C LEU A 243 -2.40 1.08 -7.86
N SER A 244 -3.55 0.51 -7.48
CA SER A 244 -3.64 -0.43 -6.35
C SER A 244 -3.00 -1.78 -6.67
N CYS A 245 -2.99 -2.15 -7.96
CA CYS A 245 -2.28 -3.30 -8.52
C CYS A 245 -2.03 -3.04 -10.00
N HIS A 246 -1.19 -3.85 -10.66
CA HIS A 246 -1.03 -3.75 -12.10
C HIS A 246 -2.36 -4.01 -12.83
N ILE A 247 -2.55 -3.37 -13.99
CA ILE A 247 -3.74 -3.56 -14.81
C ILE A 247 -3.78 -5.01 -15.29
N THR A 248 -4.87 -5.71 -15.03
CA THR A 248 -5.13 -7.05 -15.58
C THR A 248 -6.20 -6.97 -16.65
N MET A 249 -6.06 -7.76 -17.72
CA MET A 249 -7.00 -7.86 -18.82
C MET A 249 -6.91 -9.25 -19.44
N GLY A 250 -8.06 -9.87 -19.69
CA GLY A 250 -8.11 -11.16 -20.35
C GLY A 250 -9.36 -11.27 -21.24
N PHE A 251 -9.21 -11.84 -22.43
CA PHE A 251 -10.29 -12.16 -23.37
C PHE A 251 -10.42 -13.67 -23.54
N GLY A 252 -11.66 -14.15 -23.73
CA GLY A 252 -11.95 -15.56 -23.98
C GLY A 252 -11.36 -16.49 -22.93
N GLU A 253 -10.53 -17.46 -23.32
CA GLU A 253 -9.87 -18.41 -22.41
C GLU A 253 -8.90 -17.70 -21.45
N ASN A 254 -8.21 -16.64 -21.89
CA ASN A 254 -7.30 -15.86 -21.04
C ASN A 254 -8.03 -15.15 -19.91
N ALA A 255 -9.30 -14.79 -20.11
CA ALA A 255 -10.13 -14.21 -19.06
C ALA A 255 -10.33 -15.15 -17.85
N LEU A 256 -10.27 -16.47 -18.07
CA LEU A 256 -10.44 -17.47 -17.02
C LEU A 256 -9.22 -17.56 -16.08
N LEU A 257 -8.07 -17.04 -16.50
CA LEU A 257 -6.86 -16.98 -15.67
C LEU A 257 -6.93 -15.92 -14.57
N GLY A 258 -7.82 -14.96 -14.70
CA GLY A 258 -8.14 -13.94 -13.69
C GLY A 258 -7.15 -12.80 -13.60
N LEU A 259 -5.84 -13.08 -13.49
CA LEU A 259 -4.79 -12.10 -13.22
C LEU A 259 -3.82 -11.88 -14.39
N SER A 260 -4.28 -12.14 -15.62
CA SER A 260 -3.44 -12.01 -16.80
C SER A 260 -3.07 -10.56 -17.10
N SER A 261 -1.79 -10.31 -17.39
CA SER A 261 -1.37 -9.04 -17.99
C SER A 261 -1.91 -8.93 -19.41
N PRO A 262 -2.25 -7.73 -19.88
CA PRO A 262 -2.78 -7.52 -21.23
C PRO A 262 -1.84 -8.03 -22.33
N SER A 263 -2.32 -8.93 -23.17
CA SER A 263 -1.56 -9.51 -24.29
C SER A 263 -1.68 -8.61 -25.54
N PRO A 264 -0.58 -8.33 -26.25
CA PRO A 264 -0.65 -7.65 -27.53
C PRO A 264 -1.14 -8.55 -28.69
N ILE A 265 -1.23 -9.87 -28.47
CA ILE A 265 -1.55 -10.87 -29.50
C ILE A 265 -2.98 -11.36 -29.41
N ILE A 266 -3.49 -11.58 -28.18
CA ILE A 266 -4.85 -12.08 -27.96
C ILE A 266 -5.86 -10.99 -28.35
N ARG A 267 -6.81 -11.35 -29.21
CA ARG A 267 -7.80 -10.42 -29.76
C ARG A 267 -9.22 -10.82 -29.40
N LEU A 268 -10.02 -9.81 -29.09
CA LEU A 268 -11.42 -9.98 -28.74
C LEU A 268 -12.23 -10.54 -29.92
N LYS A 269 -13.04 -11.55 -29.63
CA LYS A 269 -14.03 -12.12 -30.56
C LYS A 269 -15.43 -11.93 -30.00
N ILE A 270 -16.41 -11.86 -30.87
CA ILE A 270 -17.81 -11.82 -30.44
C ILE A 270 -18.14 -13.09 -29.65
N GLY A 271 -18.69 -12.90 -28.45
CA GLY A 271 -19.03 -13.98 -27.53
C GLY A 271 -17.94 -14.32 -26.50
N ASP A 272 -16.76 -13.72 -26.59
CA ASP A 272 -15.72 -13.88 -25.56
C ASP A 272 -16.13 -13.25 -24.22
N TYR A 273 -15.65 -13.88 -23.14
CA TYR A 273 -15.65 -13.23 -21.83
C TYR A 273 -14.53 -12.19 -21.78
N VAL A 274 -14.79 -11.11 -21.04
CA VAL A 274 -13.79 -10.08 -20.71
C VAL A 274 -13.63 -10.01 -19.21
N ASN A 275 -12.41 -10.23 -18.73
CA ASN A 275 -12.03 -10.02 -17.33
C ASN A 275 -11.10 -8.83 -17.27
N VAL A 276 -11.30 -7.97 -16.29
CA VAL A 276 -10.50 -6.76 -16.12
C VAL A 276 -10.32 -6.44 -14.64
N GLY A 277 -9.10 -6.06 -14.27
CA GLY A 277 -8.77 -5.43 -13.00
C GLY A 277 -8.10 -4.09 -13.25
N PHE A 278 -8.77 -3.04 -12.80
CA PHE A 278 -8.26 -1.66 -12.81
C PHE A 278 -8.71 -0.98 -11.52
N GLY A 279 -7.77 -0.66 -10.65
CA GLY A 279 -8.01 -0.02 -9.37
C GLY A 279 -6.94 0.98 -9.02
N LEU A 280 -7.32 2.02 -8.29
CA LEU A 280 -6.46 3.10 -7.83
C LEU A 280 -6.44 3.14 -6.31
N VAL A 281 -5.35 3.64 -5.74
CA VAL A 281 -5.25 3.92 -4.31
C VAL A 281 -6.14 5.13 -4.00
N GLY A 282 -6.92 5.02 -2.92
CA GLY A 282 -7.76 6.09 -2.40
C GLY A 282 -7.14 6.78 -1.20
#